data_99cac1eaa127f6e4747b9d6c787fb040
#
_entry.id   99cac1eaa127f6e4747b9d6c787fb040
#
_cell.length_a   1.000
_cell.length_b   1.000
_cell.length_c   1.000
_cell.angle_alpha   90.00
_cell.angle_beta   90.00
_cell.angle_gamma   90.00
#
_symmetry.space_group_name_H-M   'P 1'
#
loop_
_entity.id
_entity.type
_entity.pdbx_description
1 polymer ?
#
loop_
_entity_poly.entity_id
_entity_poly.type
_entity_poly.pdbx_seq_one_letter_code
_entity_poly.pdbx_strand_id
1 'polypeptide(L)'
;MSPESPSPNTAEARQLLPVEAYVSSDWFRREQQTLFPHSWVFAGMAEDFAKAGDYRCQRLGGAPLIVLRDDQGQIRAFHNVCRHRGARLLEEGHGHLGGSIVCFYHRWTYDLSGRLNAVSFERNQFPELDKSCLGLKPAKVGLWKNLVFVNPDAEAEPFEQWLAGVPQKHDRDLHDPAQTRTHDPETLVEVSDVSYRIKANWKIVVENFVDGYHLPLLHRVSLADGDFTRQRWEPTGRHIAFYRPLKPGISHAGQAVPTIEGVPGTYGAAYYWLFPNVALFETAVSWSTFHVVPVGPAESIVHSRMRVRPEALDRAGGPDMAEIETLPPYVIRARGRIPEEPIDLTGIHPLKSDLVMLEDIYACEAVQQGLESGAAEIGPLSRWEAPMTFFQRQLLDVMPVA
;
A
#
# COMPACT_ATOMS: atom_id res chain seq x y z
N MET A 1 -30.64 9.93 -16.55
CA MET A 1 -30.70 8.63 -15.84
C MET A 1 -29.30 8.06 -15.92
N SER A 2 -28.51 8.17 -14.86
CA SER A 2 -27.21 7.50 -14.79
C SER A 2 -27.47 5.98 -14.70
N PRO A 3 -26.66 5.13 -15.34
CA PRO A 3 -26.83 3.69 -15.22
C PRO A 3 -26.65 3.31 -13.75
N GLU A 4 -27.63 2.65 -13.16
CA GLU A 4 -27.51 2.06 -11.84
C GLU A 4 -26.32 1.11 -11.83
N SER A 5 -25.38 1.31 -10.90
CA SER A 5 -24.30 0.37 -10.68
C SER A 5 -24.91 -1.02 -10.40
N PRO A 6 -24.43 -2.09 -11.03
CA PRO A 6 -24.98 -3.43 -10.80
C PRO A 6 -24.87 -3.77 -9.30
N SER A 7 -25.93 -4.38 -8.77
CA SER A 7 -25.91 -4.90 -7.40
C SER A 7 -24.66 -5.78 -7.21
N PRO A 8 -23.93 -5.65 -6.08
CA PRO A 8 -22.66 -6.37 -5.83
C PRO A 8 -22.75 -7.89 -6.03
N ASN A 9 -23.94 -8.47 -5.87
CA ASN A 9 -24.19 -9.90 -6.05
C ASN A 9 -24.44 -10.35 -7.49
N THR A 10 -24.42 -9.44 -8.49
CA THR A 10 -24.65 -9.75 -9.91
C THR A 10 -23.41 -9.49 -10.79
N ALA A 11 -22.31 -9.03 -10.21
CA ALA A 11 -21.07 -8.80 -10.94
C ALA A 11 -20.52 -10.13 -11.48
N GLU A 12 -20.04 -10.10 -12.73
CA GLU A 12 -19.40 -11.25 -13.36
C GLU A 12 -18.12 -11.62 -12.59
N ALA A 13 -17.99 -12.89 -12.22
CA ALA A 13 -16.81 -13.45 -11.59
C ALA A 13 -16.13 -14.42 -12.55
N ARG A 14 -15.03 -13.98 -13.18
CA ARG A 14 -14.20 -14.81 -14.07
C ARG A 14 -12.76 -14.33 -14.03
N GLN A 15 -11.85 -15.27 -14.20
CA GLN A 15 -10.43 -14.99 -14.40
C GLN A 15 -10.22 -14.36 -15.79
N LEU A 16 -9.55 -13.21 -15.84
CA LEU A 16 -9.24 -12.49 -17.06
C LEU A 16 -7.76 -12.59 -17.45
N LEU A 17 -6.88 -12.73 -16.46
CA LEU A 17 -5.45 -12.83 -16.68
C LEU A 17 -5.04 -14.29 -16.94
N PRO A 18 -4.21 -14.55 -17.96
CA PRO A 18 -3.66 -15.88 -18.19
C PRO A 18 -2.62 -16.27 -17.15
N VAL A 19 -2.25 -17.55 -17.07
CA VAL A 19 -1.23 -18.04 -16.12
C VAL A 19 0.10 -17.30 -16.28
N GLU A 20 0.48 -16.98 -17.51
CA GLU A 20 1.71 -16.24 -17.84
C GLU A 20 1.78 -14.88 -17.13
N ALA A 21 0.66 -14.26 -16.81
CA ALA A 21 0.63 -13.01 -16.08
C ALA A 21 1.24 -13.12 -14.68
N TYR A 22 1.27 -14.31 -14.10
CA TYR A 22 1.74 -14.56 -12.74
C TYR A 22 3.14 -15.18 -12.67
N VAL A 23 3.62 -15.76 -13.76
CA VAL A 23 4.88 -16.52 -13.75
C VAL A 23 5.93 -15.98 -14.73
N SER A 24 5.52 -15.18 -15.72
CA SER A 24 6.41 -14.71 -16.79
C SER A 24 7.26 -13.51 -16.38
N SER A 25 8.58 -13.62 -16.55
CA SER A 25 9.49 -12.48 -16.39
C SER A 25 9.24 -11.37 -17.41
N ASP A 26 8.76 -11.71 -18.61
CA ASP A 26 8.44 -10.73 -19.66
C ASP A 26 7.17 -9.94 -19.30
N TRP A 27 6.17 -10.61 -18.74
CA TRP A 27 4.98 -9.94 -18.23
C TRP A 27 5.34 -8.99 -17.08
N PHE A 28 6.11 -9.47 -16.11
CA PHE A 28 6.59 -8.65 -15.00
C PHE A 28 7.37 -7.42 -15.50
N ARG A 29 8.27 -7.60 -16.47
CA ARG A 29 9.01 -6.48 -17.08
C ARG A 29 8.09 -5.47 -17.73
N ARG A 30 7.05 -5.93 -18.41
CA ARG A 30 6.04 -5.07 -19.04
C ARG A 30 5.27 -4.27 -17.98
N GLU A 31 4.89 -4.85 -16.85
CA GLU A 31 4.28 -4.13 -15.71
C GLU A 31 5.19 -3.01 -15.21
N GLN A 32 6.47 -3.29 -15.04
CA GLN A 32 7.46 -2.31 -14.60
C GLN A 32 7.68 -1.16 -15.60
N GLN A 33 7.38 -1.36 -16.87
CA GLN A 33 7.56 -0.38 -17.93
C GLN A 33 6.30 0.40 -18.30
N THR A 34 5.12 -0.17 -18.09
CA THR A 34 3.86 0.42 -18.57
C THR A 34 2.84 0.70 -17.47
N LEU A 35 2.74 -0.13 -16.44
CA LEU A 35 1.76 0.06 -15.37
C LEU A 35 2.29 1.01 -14.29
N PHE A 36 3.37 0.60 -13.64
CA PHE A 36 3.86 1.31 -12.45
C PHE A 36 4.39 2.73 -12.74
N PRO A 37 5.09 3.01 -13.86
CA PRO A 37 5.57 4.36 -14.16
C PRO A 37 4.45 5.40 -14.36
N HIS A 38 3.24 4.95 -14.70
CA HIS A 38 2.08 5.81 -14.93
C HIS A 38 1.01 5.70 -13.83
N SER A 39 1.33 5.02 -12.73
CA SER A 39 0.42 4.83 -11.61
C SER A 39 0.76 5.73 -10.42
N TRP A 40 -0.27 6.16 -9.69
CA TRP A 40 -0.09 6.69 -8.36
C TRP A 40 0.25 5.53 -7.42
N VAL A 41 1.41 5.61 -6.78
CA VAL A 41 1.92 4.59 -5.87
C VAL A 41 2.16 5.16 -4.48
N PHE A 42 1.94 4.35 -3.46
CA PHE A 42 2.13 4.76 -2.08
C PHE A 42 3.61 4.97 -1.76
N ALA A 43 3.95 6.10 -1.17
CA ALA A 43 5.32 6.48 -0.84
C ALA A 43 5.62 6.47 0.66
N GLY A 44 4.59 6.40 1.49
CA GLY A 44 4.72 6.44 2.94
C GLY A 44 3.66 7.31 3.59
N MET A 45 3.90 7.64 4.84
CA MET A 45 3.01 8.49 5.64
C MET A 45 3.63 9.87 5.79
N ALA A 46 2.82 10.91 6.00
CA ALA A 46 3.32 12.29 6.10
C ALA A 46 4.29 12.49 7.28
N GLU A 47 4.14 11.71 8.37
CA GLU A 47 5.07 11.71 9.51
C GLU A 47 6.43 11.07 9.21
N ASP A 48 6.54 10.27 8.16
CA ASP A 48 7.85 9.79 7.68
C ASP A 48 8.73 10.96 7.19
N PHE A 49 8.11 12.12 6.97
CA PHE A 49 8.72 13.37 6.52
C PHE A 49 8.37 14.50 7.51
N ALA A 50 8.56 14.31 8.81
CA ALA A 50 8.07 15.22 9.85
C ALA A 50 8.74 16.60 9.79
N LYS A 51 10.05 16.66 9.46
CA LYS A 51 10.86 17.88 9.44
C LYS A 51 11.37 18.19 8.05
N ALA A 52 11.62 19.47 7.77
CA ALA A 52 12.31 19.88 6.56
C ALA A 52 13.66 19.14 6.45
N GLY A 53 13.92 18.53 5.30
CA GLY A 53 15.08 17.68 5.06
C GLY A 53 14.88 16.18 5.33
N ASP A 54 13.83 15.78 6.03
CA ASP A 54 13.52 14.34 6.15
C ASP A 54 13.18 13.78 4.78
N TYR A 55 13.76 12.62 4.45
CA TYR A 55 13.58 12.00 3.15
C TYR A 55 13.46 10.49 3.21
N ARG A 56 12.81 9.93 2.19
CA ARG A 56 12.90 8.53 1.78
C ARG A 56 13.36 8.45 0.34
N CYS A 57 14.29 7.54 0.08
CA CYS A 57 14.78 7.22 -1.25
C CYS A 57 14.49 5.75 -1.53
N GLN A 58 13.66 5.49 -2.52
CA GLN A 58 13.21 4.13 -2.85
C GLN A 58 12.75 4.04 -4.31
N ARG A 59 12.65 2.83 -4.81
CA ARG A 59 12.06 2.59 -6.13
C ARG A 59 10.54 2.60 -6.01
N LEU A 60 9.92 3.59 -6.63
CA LEU A 60 8.45 3.78 -6.65
C LEU A 60 7.97 3.91 -8.09
N GLY A 61 6.92 3.19 -8.46
CA GLY A 61 6.42 3.21 -9.83
C GLY A 61 7.51 2.86 -10.86
N GLY A 62 8.40 1.90 -10.54
CA GLY A 62 9.51 1.53 -11.41
C GLY A 62 10.68 2.52 -11.47
N ALA A 63 10.55 3.74 -10.92
CA ALA A 63 11.56 4.78 -10.93
C ALA A 63 12.26 4.94 -9.57
N PRO A 64 13.58 5.22 -9.53
CA PRO A 64 14.25 5.61 -8.30
C PRO A 64 13.83 7.04 -7.94
N LEU A 65 13.10 7.24 -6.85
CA LEU A 65 12.60 8.52 -6.40
C LEU A 65 13.17 8.91 -5.05
N ILE A 66 13.36 10.23 -4.86
CA ILE A 66 13.56 10.88 -3.57
C ILE A 66 12.25 11.56 -3.22
N VAL A 67 11.65 11.19 -2.11
CA VAL A 67 10.52 11.89 -1.51
C VAL A 67 11.03 12.59 -0.26
N LEU A 68 10.76 13.87 -0.10
CA LEU A 68 11.29 14.67 1.01
C LEU A 68 10.32 15.79 1.41
N ARG A 69 10.51 16.35 2.60
CA ARG A 69 9.89 17.62 2.99
C ARG A 69 10.86 18.76 2.72
N ASP A 70 10.40 19.78 2.00
CA ASP A 70 11.21 20.98 1.73
C ASP A 70 11.17 22.01 2.88
N ASP A 71 11.95 23.09 2.75
CA ASP A 71 12.04 24.17 3.75
C ASP A 71 10.73 24.98 3.89
N GLN A 72 9.78 24.82 2.97
CA GLN A 72 8.45 25.43 3.03
C GLN A 72 7.41 24.50 3.66
N GLY A 73 7.82 23.32 4.13
CA GLY A 73 6.94 22.30 4.71
C GLY A 73 6.17 21.47 3.66
N GLN A 74 6.48 21.62 2.37
CA GLN A 74 5.83 20.85 1.30
C GLN A 74 6.51 19.50 1.12
N ILE A 75 5.73 18.42 0.95
CA ILE A 75 6.29 17.14 0.52
C ILE A 75 6.47 17.20 -1.00
N ARG A 76 7.70 16.90 -1.43
CA ARG A 76 8.11 16.88 -2.84
C ARG A 76 8.68 15.52 -3.22
N ALA A 77 8.61 15.20 -4.50
CA ALA A 77 9.24 14.02 -5.05
C ALA A 77 10.07 14.38 -6.29
N PHE A 78 11.23 13.75 -6.41
CA PHE A 78 12.14 13.94 -7.53
C PHE A 78 12.71 12.60 -7.99
N HIS A 79 13.00 12.48 -9.29
CA HIS A 79 13.82 11.38 -9.77
C HIS A 79 15.23 11.46 -9.13
N ASN A 80 15.70 10.36 -8.58
CA ASN A 80 17.01 10.24 -7.91
C ASN A 80 18.16 10.19 -8.92
N VAL A 81 18.24 11.23 -9.76
CA VAL A 81 19.17 11.30 -10.89
C VAL A 81 19.73 12.71 -11.02
N CYS A 82 21.05 12.84 -10.93
CA CYS A 82 21.75 14.11 -11.12
C CYS A 82 21.62 14.60 -12.56
N ARG A 83 21.32 15.87 -12.74
CA ARG A 83 21.11 16.53 -14.04
C ARG A 83 22.39 16.70 -14.87
N HIS A 84 23.55 16.50 -14.26
CA HIS A 84 24.85 16.57 -14.98
C HIS A 84 25.10 15.32 -15.84
N ARG A 85 25.33 14.16 -15.22
CA ARG A 85 25.70 12.91 -15.91
C ARG A 85 24.89 11.70 -15.41
N GLY A 86 23.71 11.90 -14.85
CA GLY A 86 22.81 10.83 -14.48
C GLY A 86 23.22 10.02 -13.25
N ALA A 87 24.20 10.49 -12.46
CA ALA A 87 24.58 9.78 -11.24
C ALA A 87 23.41 9.75 -10.25
N ARG A 88 23.20 8.61 -9.57
CA ARG A 88 22.29 8.51 -8.43
C ARG A 88 22.75 9.50 -7.36
N LEU A 89 21.79 10.20 -6.73
CA LEU A 89 22.09 11.25 -5.75
C LEU A 89 22.16 10.70 -4.33
N LEU A 90 21.18 9.88 -3.94
CA LEU A 90 21.06 9.29 -2.62
C LEU A 90 20.95 7.77 -2.71
N GLU A 91 21.47 7.07 -1.70
CA GLU A 91 21.27 5.63 -1.53
C GLU A 91 19.81 5.35 -1.13
N GLU A 92 19.34 4.13 -1.41
CA GLU A 92 18.02 3.70 -0.93
C GLU A 92 17.97 3.68 0.59
N GLY A 93 16.83 4.07 1.16
CA GLY A 93 16.62 4.20 2.59
C GLY A 93 15.95 5.50 2.98
N HIS A 94 16.17 5.92 4.19
CA HIS A 94 15.62 7.16 4.75
C HIS A 94 16.68 7.90 5.57
N GLY A 95 16.47 9.19 5.78
CA GLY A 95 17.40 10.00 6.57
C GLY A 95 16.99 11.46 6.59
N HIS A 96 17.95 12.31 6.95
CA HIS A 96 17.76 13.75 7.05
C HIS A 96 18.84 14.50 6.27
N LEU A 97 18.43 15.46 5.44
CA LEU A 97 19.31 16.33 4.65
C LEU A 97 19.48 17.68 5.34
N GLY A 98 20.69 18.19 5.38
CA GLY A 98 21.01 19.51 5.94
C GLY A 98 20.70 20.69 5.01
N GLY A 99 19.51 20.68 4.36
CA GLY A 99 19.06 21.76 3.47
C GLY A 99 19.46 21.65 2.01
N SER A 100 20.19 20.60 1.60
CA SER A 100 20.59 20.41 0.20
C SER A 100 20.86 18.95 -0.15
N ILE A 101 20.72 18.63 -1.45
CA ILE A 101 21.08 17.36 -2.06
C ILE A 101 22.36 17.58 -2.85
N VAL A 102 23.44 16.91 -2.47
CA VAL A 102 24.76 17.09 -3.08
C VAL A 102 25.16 15.84 -3.83
N CYS A 103 25.33 15.95 -5.15
CA CYS A 103 25.85 14.86 -5.97
C CYS A 103 27.28 14.51 -5.56
N PHE A 104 27.52 13.23 -5.22
CA PHE A 104 28.85 12.78 -4.77
C PHE A 104 29.92 12.90 -5.87
N TYR A 105 29.49 12.82 -7.16
CA TYR A 105 30.42 12.74 -8.28
C TYR A 105 31.11 14.06 -8.58
N HIS A 106 30.34 15.14 -8.91
CA HIS A 106 30.92 16.45 -9.26
C HIS A 106 30.40 17.58 -8.38
N ARG A 107 29.80 17.27 -7.22
CA ARG A 107 29.32 18.22 -6.22
C ARG A 107 28.28 19.23 -6.74
N TRP A 108 27.53 18.86 -7.79
CA TRP A 108 26.33 19.62 -8.15
C TRP A 108 25.36 19.59 -6.97
N THR A 109 24.91 20.75 -6.56
CA THR A 109 24.14 20.92 -5.32
C THR A 109 22.76 21.48 -5.63
N TYR A 110 21.76 20.76 -5.21
CA TYR A 110 20.35 21.13 -5.35
C TYR A 110 19.79 21.50 -3.98
N ASP A 111 18.89 22.50 -3.92
CA ASP A 111 18.10 22.74 -2.72
C ASP A 111 16.97 21.71 -2.55
N LEU A 112 16.26 21.78 -1.42
CA LEU A 112 15.17 20.85 -1.12
C LEU A 112 13.93 21.07 -2.03
N SER A 113 13.86 22.19 -2.76
CA SER A 113 12.87 22.40 -3.82
C SER A 113 13.27 21.80 -5.17
N GLY A 114 14.46 21.19 -5.25
CA GLY A 114 15.01 20.56 -6.46
C GLY A 114 15.74 21.51 -7.39
N ARG A 115 15.90 22.81 -7.07
CA ARG A 115 16.62 23.78 -7.91
C ARG A 115 18.12 23.55 -7.82
N LEU A 116 18.83 23.68 -8.95
CA LEU A 116 20.30 23.63 -8.99
C LEU A 116 20.86 24.95 -8.44
N ASN A 117 21.45 24.92 -7.25
CA ASN A 117 21.99 26.09 -6.58
C ASN A 117 23.47 26.32 -6.88
N ALA A 118 24.28 25.23 -6.85
CA ALA A 118 25.73 25.35 -7.01
C ALA A 118 26.31 24.29 -7.93
N VAL A 119 27.31 24.68 -8.67
CA VAL A 119 28.11 23.85 -9.56
C VAL A 119 29.60 24.08 -9.27
N SER A 120 30.37 22.99 -9.10
CA SER A 120 31.80 23.11 -8.85
C SER A 120 32.51 23.71 -10.04
N PHE A 121 33.41 24.69 -9.77
CA PHE A 121 34.21 25.39 -10.79
C PHE A 121 33.33 26.09 -11.86
N GLU A 122 32.10 26.48 -11.53
CA GLU A 122 31.08 27.02 -12.45
C GLU A 122 31.67 28.10 -13.37
N ARG A 123 32.33 29.14 -12.82
CA ARG A 123 32.87 30.26 -13.57
C ARG A 123 33.89 29.84 -14.64
N ASN A 124 34.66 28.81 -14.39
CA ASN A 124 35.76 28.42 -15.28
C ASN A 124 35.38 27.30 -16.24
N GLN A 125 34.48 26.39 -15.82
CA GLN A 125 34.14 25.20 -16.59
C GLN A 125 32.77 25.29 -17.27
N PHE A 126 31.88 26.18 -16.78
CA PHE A 126 30.50 26.32 -17.28
C PHE A 126 30.11 27.79 -17.39
N PRO A 127 30.82 28.63 -18.15
CA PRO A 127 30.62 30.08 -18.13
C PRO A 127 29.25 30.54 -18.63
N GLU A 128 28.57 29.72 -19.42
CA GLU A 128 27.25 30.01 -20.00
C GLU A 128 26.14 29.11 -19.43
N LEU A 129 26.36 28.46 -18.28
CA LEU A 129 25.38 27.53 -17.71
C LEU A 129 24.13 28.24 -17.21
N ASP A 130 23.00 27.91 -17.79
CA ASP A 130 21.70 28.27 -17.23
C ASP A 130 21.22 27.21 -16.23
N LYS A 131 21.39 27.49 -14.94
CA LYS A 131 20.96 26.62 -13.85
C LYS A 131 19.44 26.50 -13.73
N SER A 132 18.67 27.46 -14.24
CA SER A 132 17.21 27.49 -14.08
C SER A 132 16.53 26.32 -14.76
N CYS A 133 17.10 25.76 -15.83
CA CYS A 133 16.57 24.61 -16.55
C CYS A 133 17.15 23.25 -16.08
N LEU A 134 18.05 23.26 -15.07
CA LEU A 134 18.81 22.10 -14.61
C LEU A 134 18.40 21.62 -13.20
N GLY A 135 17.22 22.00 -12.74
CA GLY A 135 16.62 21.43 -11.53
C GLY A 135 16.35 19.94 -11.65
N LEU A 136 16.24 19.26 -10.53
CA LEU A 136 15.85 17.84 -10.47
C LEU A 136 14.52 17.66 -11.21
N LYS A 137 14.37 16.53 -11.92
CA LYS A 137 13.10 16.17 -12.57
C LYS A 137 12.08 15.85 -11.49
N PRO A 138 10.95 16.58 -11.40
CA PRO A 138 9.93 16.33 -10.42
C PRO A 138 9.13 15.06 -10.75
N ALA A 139 8.63 14.38 -9.71
CA ALA A 139 7.51 13.47 -9.76
C ALA A 139 6.30 14.15 -9.10
N LYS A 140 5.09 13.76 -9.45
CA LYS A 140 3.88 14.28 -8.81
C LYS A 140 3.73 13.74 -7.40
N VAL A 141 3.16 14.54 -6.51
CA VAL A 141 2.84 14.17 -5.12
C VAL A 141 1.36 14.42 -4.88
N GLY A 142 0.70 13.45 -4.26
CA GLY A 142 -0.67 13.56 -3.78
C GLY A 142 -0.74 13.20 -2.31
N LEU A 143 -1.58 13.90 -1.55
CA LEU A 143 -1.85 13.63 -0.15
C LEU A 143 -3.34 13.43 0.08
N TRP A 144 -3.66 12.36 0.78
CA TRP A 144 -4.99 12.13 1.29
C TRP A 144 -4.90 11.63 2.72
N LYS A 145 -5.53 12.34 3.62
CA LYS A 145 -5.32 12.14 5.05
C LYS A 145 -3.82 12.22 5.35
N ASN A 146 -3.23 11.19 5.95
CA ASN A 146 -1.80 11.13 6.22
C ASN A 146 -1.01 10.28 5.21
N LEU A 147 -1.67 9.84 4.13
CA LEU A 147 -1.07 9.00 3.10
C LEU A 147 -0.42 9.86 2.04
N VAL A 148 0.84 9.55 1.73
CA VAL A 148 1.62 10.19 0.66
C VAL A 148 1.67 9.26 -0.54
N PHE A 149 1.24 9.77 -1.68
CA PHE A 149 1.32 9.08 -2.97
C PHE A 149 2.23 9.86 -3.90
N VAL A 150 2.87 9.15 -4.80
CA VAL A 150 3.68 9.76 -5.87
C VAL A 150 3.34 9.14 -7.21
N ASN A 151 3.53 9.92 -8.27
CA ASN A 151 3.49 9.39 -9.63
C ASN A 151 4.75 9.85 -10.35
N PRO A 152 5.59 8.91 -10.87
CA PRO A 152 6.81 9.26 -11.61
C PRO A 152 6.56 10.08 -12.87
N ASP A 153 5.38 9.92 -13.49
CA ASP A 153 4.98 10.62 -14.69
C ASP A 153 4.53 12.05 -14.36
N ALA A 154 5.26 13.03 -14.88
CA ALA A 154 4.91 14.43 -14.72
C ALA A 154 3.57 14.80 -15.41
N GLU A 155 3.13 14.03 -16.41
CA GLU A 155 1.89 14.21 -17.15
C GLU A 155 0.73 13.36 -16.62
N ALA A 156 0.93 12.63 -15.52
CA ALA A 156 -0.13 11.83 -14.90
C ALA A 156 -1.39 12.65 -14.62
N GLU A 157 -2.54 11.98 -14.56
CA GLU A 157 -3.79 12.60 -14.12
C GLU A 157 -3.65 13.24 -12.73
N PRO A 158 -4.41 14.29 -12.40
CA PRO A 158 -4.43 14.86 -11.05
C PRO A 158 -4.76 13.81 -10.00
N PHE A 159 -4.14 13.92 -8.83
CA PHE A 159 -4.33 12.97 -7.73
C PHE A 159 -5.79 12.85 -7.29
N GLU A 160 -6.47 13.98 -7.22
CA GLU A 160 -7.89 14.07 -6.84
C GLU A 160 -8.79 13.34 -7.84
N GLN A 161 -8.42 13.33 -9.11
CA GLN A 161 -9.14 12.59 -10.15
C GLN A 161 -8.89 11.08 -10.02
N TRP A 162 -7.64 10.69 -9.78
CA TRP A 162 -7.29 9.29 -9.55
C TRP A 162 -8.00 8.73 -8.30
N LEU A 163 -8.06 9.51 -7.21
CA LEU A 163 -8.68 9.11 -5.94
C LEU A 163 -10.20 9.31 -5.93
N ALA A 164 -10.79 9.83 -7.00
CA ALA A 164 -12.19 10.26 -7.03
C ALA A 164 -13.16 9.19 -6.52
N GLY A 165 -14.07 9.62 -5.64
CA GLY A 165 -15.08 8.77 -4.99
C GLY A 165 -14.60 8.12 -3.70
N VAL A 166 -13.30 7.88 -3.52
CA VAL A 166 -12.77 7.24 -2.30
C VAL A 166 -12.97 8.12 -1.06
N PRO A 167 -12.57 9.41 -1.03
CA PRO A 167 -12.77 10.24 0.15
C PRO A 167 -14.23 10.35 0.56
N GLN A 168 -15.13 10.61 -0.39
CA GLN A 168 -16.56 10.75 -0.12
C GLN A 168 -17.19 9.46 0.39
N LYS A 169 -16.75 8.31 -0.13
CA LYS A 169 -17.21 7.02 0.30
C LYS A 169 -16.69 6.68 1.69
N HIS A 170 -15.41 6.90 1.92
CA HIS A 170 -14.77 6.72 3.21
C HIS A 170 -15.46 7.55 4.30
N ASP A 171 -15.68 8.85 4.07
CA ASP A 171 -16.30 9.74 5.01
C ASP A 171 -17.77 9.35 5.28
N ARG A 172 -18.51 8.87 4.27
CA ARG A 172 -19.89 8.35 4.43
C ARG A 172 -19.93 7.07 5.22
N ASP A 173 -19.02 6.13 4.93
CA ASP A 173 -19.07 4.76 5.44
C ASP A 173 -18.68 4.69 6.92
N LEU A 174 -17.92 5.66 7.40
CA LEU A 174 -17.48 5.76 8.78
C LEU A 174 -18.33 6.75 9.62
N HIS A 175 -19.50 7.12 9.15
CA HIS A 175 -20.37 8.07 9.80
C HIS A 175 -21.01 7.55 11.09
N ASP A 176 -20.25 7.60 12.15
CA ASP A 176 -20.71 8.12 13.43
C ASP A 176 -20.01 9.46 13.62
N PRO A 177 -20.71 10.60 13.82
CA PRO A 177 -20.10 11.89 14.09
C PRO A 177 -19.14 11.87 15.29
N ALA A 178 -19.33 10.94 16.23
CA ALA A 178 -18.42 10.70 17.33
C ALA A 178 -17.15 9.95 16.88
N GLN A 179 -17.17 9.24 15.76
CA GLN A 179 -16.10 8.40 15.26
C GLN A 179 -15.30 9.00 14.09
N THR A 180 -15.83 10.01 13.40
CA THR A 180 -15.04 10.76 12.39
C THR A 180 -13.76 11.34 12.98
N ARG A 181 -13.68 11.55 14.29
CA ARG A 181 -12.44 11.89 15.01
C ARG A 181 -11.50 10.71 15.22
N THR A 182 -11.97 9.48 15.05
CA THR A 182 -11.20 8.24 15.27
C THR A 182 -10.20 8.00 14.17
N HIS A 183 -10.52 8.44 12.97
CA HIS A 183 -9.74 8.21 11.76
C HIS A 183 -8.98 9.46 11.30
N ASP A 184 -8.78 10.41 12.20
CA ASP A 184 -7.78 11.45 12.03
C ASP A 184 -6.40 10.80 12.28
N PRO A 185 -5.60 10.58 11.23
CA PRO A 185 -4.30 9.91 11.36
C PRO A 185 -3.35 10.61 12.34
N GLU A 186 -3.53 11.92 12.56
CA GLU A 186 -2.71 12.71 13.49
C GLU A 186 -2.97 12.32 14.95
N THR A 187 -4.12 11.71 15.24
CA THR A 187 -4.49 11.28 16.58
C THR A 187 -4.20 9.81 16.87
N LEU A 188 -3.87 9.03 15.85
CA LEU A 188 -3.57 7.60 15.97
C LEU A 188 -2.10 7.35 16.27
N VAL A 189 -1.83 6.36 17.12
CA VAL A 189 -0.49 5.97 17.51
C VAL A 189 -0.05 4.72 16.77
N GLU A 190 1.12 4.76 16.14
CA GLU A 190 1.70 3.60 15.47
C GLU A 190 2.06 2.52 16.49
N VAL A 191 1.68 1.29 16.19
CA VAL A 191 1.91 0.14 17.06
C VAL A 191 2.64 -1.00 16.34
N SER A 192 2.67 -0.96 15.00
CA SER A 192 3.31 -1.99 14.20
C SER A 192 3.74 -1.44 12.85
N ASP A 193 4.96 -1.77 12.42
CA ASP A 193 5.54 -1.54 11.08
C ASP A 193 6.33 -2.79 10.71
N VAL A 194 5.74 -3.65 9.88
CA VAL A 194 6.28 -4.96 9.53
C VAL A 194 6.39 -5.11 8.03
N SER A 195 7.48 -5.69 7.57
CA SER A 195 7.70 -6.01 6.17
C SER A 195 7.81 -7.53 5.99
N TYR A 196 6.94 -8.07 5.15
CA TYR A 196 6.89 -9.49 4.83
C TYR A 196 7.44 -9.75 3.44
N ARG A 197 8.27 -10.77 3.29
CA ARG A 197 8.68 -11.31 2.00
C ARG A 197 7.77 -12.48 1.66
N ILE A 198 7.13 -12.42 0.50
CA ILE A 198 6.19 -13.42 0.01
C ILE A 198 6.70 -13.95 -1.33
N LYS A 199 6.90 -15.26 -1.42
CA LYS A 199 7.34 -15.93 -2.66
C LYS A 199 6.14 -16.14 -3.59
N ALA A 200 5.51 -15.03 -3.95
CA ALA A 200 4.39 -14.99 -4.87
C ALA A 200 4.39 -13.69 -5.68
N ASN A 201 3.82 -13.76 -6.86
CA ASN A 201 3.57 -12.60 -7.71
C ASN A 201 2.69 -11.59 -6.97
N TRP A 202 2.97 -10.31 -7.14
CA TRP A 202 2.24 -9.24 -6.46
C TRP A 202 0.72 -9.25 -6.74
N LYS A 203 0.29 -9.73 -7.92
CA LYS A 203 -1.13 -9.87 -8.25
C LYS A 203 -1.82 -10.97 -7.45
N ILE A 204 -1.12 -12.08 -7.16
CA ILE A 204 -1.66 -13.13 -6.29
C ILE A 204 -1.92 -12.57 -4.89
N VAL A 205 -0.98 -11.77 -4.37
CA VAL A 205 -1.12 -11.13 -3.05
C VAL A 205 -2.29 -10.13 -3.05
N VAL A 206 -2.44 -9.35 -4.13
CA VAL A 206 -3.58 -8.44 -4.28
C VAL A 206 -4.89 -9.20 -4.38
N GLU A 207 -4.93 -10.23 -5.22
CA GLU A 207 -6.13 -11.04 -5.45
C GLU A 207 -6.56 -11.77 -4.18
N ASN A 208 -5.62 -12.28 -3.39
CA ASN A 208 -5.91 -12.81 -2.06
C ASN A 208 -6.56 -11.74 -1.15
N PHE A 209 -6.04 -10.51 -1.15
CA PHE A 209 -6.63 -9.44 -0.34
C PHE A 209 -8.07 -9.08 -0.76
N VAL A 210 -8.37 -9.08 -2.07
CA VAL A 210 -9.69 -8.73 -2.60
C VAL A 210 -10.65 -9.91 -2.73
N ASP A 211 -10.18 -11.13 -2.51
CA ASP A 211 -10.99 -12.35 -2.49
C ASP A 211 -11.80 -12.45 -1.19
N GLY A 212 -13.11 -12.53 -1.32
CA GLY A 212 -14.00 -12.76 -0.17
C GLY A 212 -14.33 -14.23 0.09
N TYR A 213 -13.94 -15.14 -0.81
CA TYR A 213 -14.35 -16.55 -0.74
C TYR A 213 -13.50 -17.36 0.23
N HIS A 214 -12.18 -17.07 0.30
CA HIS A 214 -11.28 -17.76 1.22
C HIS A 214 -11.51 -17.38 2.69
N LEU A 215 -12.02 -16.18 2.98
CA LEU A 215 -12.12 -15.64 4.35
C LEU A 215 -12.76 -16.60 5.35
N PRO A 216 -13.98 -17.15 5.12
CA PRO A 216 -14.59 -18.10 6.07
C PRO A 216 -13.97 -19.49 6.06
N LEU A 217 -13.13 -19.81 5.08
CA LEU A 217 -12.56 -21.14 4.85
C LEU A 217 -11.14 -21.24 5.39
N LEU A 218 -10.31 -20.27 5.10
CA LEU A 218 -8.91 -20.19 5.51
C LEU A 218 -8.81 -19.65 6.95
N HIS A 219 -9.50 -18.55 7.24
CA HIS A 219 -9.42 -17.81 8.50
C HIS A 219 -10.50 -18.22 9.53
N ARG A 220 -10.69 -19.53 9.72
CA ARG A 220 -11.75 -20.06 10.57
C ARG A 220 -11.65 -19.61 12.03
N VAL A 221 -10.45 -19.38 12.52
CA VAL A 221 -10.15 -18.96 13.89
C VAL A 221 -9.77 -17.48 13.90
N SER A 222 -8.80 -17.08 13.07
CA SER A 222 -8.25 -15.74 13.04
C SER A 222 -9.26 -14.63 12.67
N LEU A 223 -10.32 -14.97 11.91
CA LEU A 223 -11.44 -14.07 11.58
C LEU A 223 -12.81 -14.63 12.00
N ALA A 224 -12.87 -15.42 13.06
CA ALA A 224 -14.08 -16.11 13.52
C ALA A 224 -15.24 -15.17 13.89
N ASP A 225 -14.96 -13.91 14.16
CA ASP A 225 -15.93 -12.86 14.52
C ASP A 225 -16.68 -12.29 13.31
N GLY A 226 -16.19 -12.50 12.08
CA GLY A 226 -16.79 -11.96 10.85
C GLY A 226 -18.11 -12.64 10.46
N ASP A 227 -19.08 -11.84 9.99
CA ASP A 227 -20.29 -12.33 9.32
C ASP A 227 -20.09 -12.27 7.80
N PHE A 228 -19.49 -13.30 7.25
CA PHE A 228 -19.17 -13.38 5.82
C PHE A 228 -20.39 -13.51 4.93
N THR A 229 -21.56 -13.88 5.48
CA THR A 229 -22.81 -13.96 4.69
C THR A 229 -23.34 -12.57 4.31
N ARG A 230 -22.92 -11.54 5.04
CA ARG A 230 -23.28 -10.14 4.83
C ARG A 230 -22.12 -9.28 4.31
N GLN A 231 -20.99 -9.90 4.00
CA GLN A 231 -19.90 -9.16 3.34
C GLN A 231 -20.34 -8.61 1.99
N ARG A 232 -19.83 -7.45 1.64
CA ARG A 232 -20.12 -6.81 0.36
C ARG A 232 -18.92 -6.03 -0.14
N TRP A 233 -18.90 -5.75 -1.42
CA TRP A 233 -17.91 -4.89 -2.05
C TRP A 233 -18.58 -3.93 -3.03
N GLU A 234 -17.94 -2.82 -3.32
CA GLU A 234 -18.38 -1.83 -4.28
C GLU A 234 -17.21 -1.25 -5.06
N PRO A 235 -17.33 -1.10 -6.38
CA PRO A 235 -16.35 -0.35 -7.14
C PRO A 235 -16.44 1.14 -6.79
N THR A 236 -15.29 1.81 -6.71
CA THR A 236 -15.18 3.23 -6.43
C THR A 236 -14.14 3.83 -7.38
N GLY A 237 -14.58 4.29 -8.54
CA GLY A 237 -13.68 4.59 -9.65
C GLY A 237 -12.94 3.33 -10.09
N ARG A 238 -11.60 3.40 -10.05
CA ARG A 238 -10.71 2.24 -10.30
C ARG A 238 -10.34 1.46 -9.02
N HIS A 239 -10.89 1.87 -7.90
CA HIS A 239 -10.63 1.31 -6.57
C HIS A 239 -11.78 0.41 -6.15
N ILE A 240 -11.58 -0.30 -5.05
CA ILE A 240 -12.58 -1.20 -4.49
C ILE A 240 -12.76 -0.88 -3.01
N ALA A 241 -14.01 -0.81 -2.57
CA ALA A 241 -14.34 -0.78 -1.15
C ALA A 241 -15.00 -2.10 -0.74
N PHE A 242 -14.60 -2.62 0.42
CA PHE A 242 -15.15 -3.84 1.00
C PHE A 242 -15.68 -3.57 2.40
N TYR A 243 -16.68 -4.35 2.79
CA TYR A 243 -17.30 -4.28 4.10
C TYR A 243 -17.49 -5.68 4.64
N ARG A 244 -16.99 -5.91 5.83
CA ARG A 244 -17.18 -7.14 6.57
C ARG A 244 -17.85 -6.84 7.91
N PRO A 245 -19.17 -7.07 8.03
CA PRO A 245 -19.87 -6.96 9.32
C PRO A 245 -19.34 -7.99 10.30
N LEU A 246 -19.45 -7.67 11.59
CA LEU A 246 -19.25 -8.65 12.65
C LEU A 246 -20.55 -9.43 12.92
N LYS A 247 -20.41 -10.60 13.49
CA LYS A 247 -21.54 -11.37 14.02
C LYS A 247 -22.25 -10.55 15.11
N PRO A 248 -23.58 -10.70 15.26
CA PRO A 248 -24.31 -10.03 16.33
C PRO A 248 -23.72 -10.35 17.72
N GLY A 249 -23.67 -9.33 18.59
CA GLY A 249 -23.17 -9.47 19.96
C GLY A 249 -21.66 -9.43 20.13
N ILE A 250 -20.89 -9.33 19.04
CA ILE A 250 -19.43 -9.12 19.12
C ILE A 250 -19.18 -7.68 19.54
N SER A 251 -18.22 -7.51 20.46
CA SER A 251 -17.72 -6.20 20.87
C SER A 251 -16.21 -6.23 20.86
N HIS A 252 -15.57 -5.13 20.41
CA HIS A 252 -14.15 -4.90 20.62
C HIS A 252 -13.95 -4.12 21.91
N ALA A 253 -13.12 -4.66 22.79
CA ALA A 253 -12.76 -3.96 24.02
C ALA A 253 -13.91 -3.75 25.04
N GLY A 254 -15.00 -4.55 24.96
CA GLY A 254 -16.18 -4.35 25.78
C GLY A 254 -17.05 -3.16 25.35
N GLN A 255 -16.71 -2.51 24.22
CA GLN A 255 -17.52 -1.48 23.59
C GLN A 255 -18.27 -2.06 22.40
N ALA A 256 -19.50 -1.64 22.22
CA ALA A 256 -20.28 -2.00 21.03
C ALA A 256 -19.54 -1.54 19.77
N VAL A 257 -19.43 -2.43 18.78
CA VAL A 257 -18.86 -2.06 17.50
C VAL A 257 -19.83 -1.13 16.78
N PRO A 258 -19.37 -0.01 16.22
CA PRO A 258 -20.23 0.95 15.55
C PRO A 258 -20.92 0.32 14.34
N THR A 259 -22.13 0.83 14.04
CA THR A 259 -22.86 0.48 12.83
C THR A 259 -22.56 1.48 11.73
N ILE A 260 -22.51 1.02 10.48
CA ILE A 260 -22.49 1.91 9.31
C ILE A 260 -23.93 2.27 8.93
N GLU A 261 -24.17 3.55 8.66
CA GLU A 261 -25.47 4.01 8.16
C GLU A 261 -25.77 3.32 6.82
N GLY A 262 -27.01 2.81 6.70
CA GLY A 262 -27.47 2.10 5.51
C GLY A 262 -26.94 0.66 5.35
N VAL A 263 -26.09 0.17 6.26
CA VAL A 263 -25.70 -1.24 6.34
C VAL A 263 -26.46 -1.90 7.51
N PRO A 264 -27.37 -2.85 7.24
CA PRO A 264 -28.03 -3.55 8.32
C PRO A 264 -27.06 -4.34 9.17
N GLY A 265 -27.02 -4.09 10.47
CA GLY A 265 -26.27 -4.85 11.44
C GLY A 265 -24.94 -4.22 11.86
N THR A 266 -24.19 -4.97 12.65
CA THR A 266 -22.95 -4.53 13.26
C THR A 266 -21.82 -4.52 12.24
N TYR A 267 -21.10 -3.44 12.17
CA TYR A 267 -19.97 -3.28 11.29
C TYR A 267 -18.67 -3.76 11.95
N GLY A 268 -17.82 -4.45 11.20
CA GLY A 268 -16.54 -4.95 11.69
C GLY A 268 -15.34 -4.19 11.13
N ALA A 269 -15.27 -4.06 9.81
CA ALA A 269 -14.17 -3.40 9.14
C ALA A 269 -14.59 -2.87 7.76
N ALA A 270 -13.98 -1.74 7.36
CA ALA A 270 -13.95 -1.26 6.00
C ALA A 270 -12.54 -1.48 5.42
N TYR A 271 -12.51 -1.91 4.19
CA TYR A 271 -11.30 -2.14 3.44
C TYR A 271 -11.39 -1.34 2.14
N TYR A 272 -10.30 -0.67 1.79
CA TYR A 272 -10.19 0.01 0.50
C TYR A 272 -8.98 -0.55 -0.22
N TRP A 273 -9.21 -1.05 -1.43
CA TRP A 273 -8.12 -1.35 -2.32
C TRP A 273 -7.91 -0.17 -3.25
N LEU A 274 -6.78 0.51 -3.12
CA LEU A 274 -6.36 1.60 -3.99
C LEU A 274 -5.44 1.05 -5.08
N PHE A 275 -5.96 1.03 -6.31
CA PHE A 275 -5.22 0.53 -7.46
C PHE A 275 -3.91 1.29 -7.66
N PRO A 276 -2.76 0.64 -7.98
CA PRO A 276 -2.64 -0.79 -8.25
C PRO A 276 -2.34 -1.68 -7.04
N ASN A 277 -1.77 -1.19 -5.93
CA ASN A 277 -1.06 -2.04 -4.99
C ASN A 277 -1.10 -1.59 -3.52
N VAL A 278 -2.09 -0.81 -3.12
CA VAL A 278 -2.25 -0.36 -1.73
C VAL A 278 -3.61 -0.73 -1.19
N ALA A 279 -3.63 -1.32 -0.01
CA ALA A 279 -4.85 -1.52 0.75
C ALA A 279 -4.85 -0.67 2.02
N LEU A 280 -6.03 -0.18 2.37
CA LEU A 280 -6.36 0.40 3.66
C LEU A 280 -7.31 -0.53 4.39
N PHE A 281 -7.09 -0.65 5.66
CA PHE A 281 -7.90 -1.47 6.53
C PHE A 281 -8.28 -0.65 7.75
N GLU A 282 -9.58 -0.47 7.98
CA GLU A 282 -10.09 0.33 9.07
C GLU A 282 -11.08 -0.44 9.93
N THR A 283 -10.88 -0.35 11.23
CA THR A 283 -11.80 -0.83 12.26
C THR A 283 -12.22 0.34 13.16
N ALA A 284 -13.06 0.08 14.14
CA ALA A 284 -13.45 1.08 15.13
C ALA A 284 -12.26 1.64 15.95
N VAL A 285 -11.12 0.93 15.99
CA VAL A 285 -10.01 1.26 16.88
C VAL A 285 -8.66 1.33 16.17
N SER A 286 -8.58 0.91 14.90
CA SER A 286 -7.31 0.84 14.16
C SER A 286 -7.43 1.30 12.72
N TRP A 287 -6.30 1.76 12.21
CA TRP A 287 -6.06 2.03 10.80
C TRP A 287 -4.77 1.33 10.38
N SER A 288 -4.84 0.53 9.33
CA SER A 288 -3.68 -0.16 8.77
C SER A 288 -3.51 0.11 7.29
N THR A 289 -2.27 0.11 6.83
CA THR A 289 -1.92 0.13 5.41
C THR A 289 -1.21 -1.16 5.04
N PHE A 290 -1.53 -1.70 3.87
CA PHE A 290 -0.82 -2.80 3.22
C PHE A 290 -0.34 -2.33 1.86
N HIS A 291 0.96 -2.21 1.69
CA HIS A 291 1.57 -1.83 0.42
C HIS A 291 2.28 -3.04 -0.18
N VAL A 292 1.77 -3.54 -1.30
CA VAL A 292 2.34 -4.69 -2.02
C VAL A 292 3.35 -4.19 -3.04
N VAL A 293 4.62 -4.45 -2.80
CA VAL A 293 5.73 -4.04 -3.67
C VAL A 293 6.18 -5.24 -4.52
N PRO A 294 6.04 -5.17 -5.85
CA PRO A 294 6.55 -6.22 -6.73
C PRO A 294 8.08 -6.20 -6.76
N VAL A 295 8.71 -7.33 -6.48
CA VAL A 295 10.17 -7.50 -6.49
C VAL A 295 10.61 -8.32 -7.69
N GLY A 296 9.84 -9.33 -8.04
CA GLY A 296 10.09 -10.22 -9.16
C GLY A 296 8.80 -10.88 -9.66
N PRO A 297 8.89 -11.69 -10.72
CA PRO A 297 7.70 -12.38 -11.25
C PRO A 297 7.05 -13.32 -10.23
N ALA A 298 7.81 -13.84 -9.26
CA ALA A 298 7.36 -14.75 -8.22
C ALA A 298 7.79 -14.27 -6.81
N GLU A 299 7.95 -12.97 -6.64
CA GLU A 299 8.35 -12.42 -5.33
C GLU A 299 7.78 -11.02 -5.13
N SER A 300 7.25 -10.81 -3.93
CA SER A 300 6.70 -9.53 -3.47
C SER A 300 7.12 -9.23 -2.05
N ILE A 301 7.12 -7.95 -1.71
CA ILE A 301 7.23 -7.49 -0.32
C ILE A 301 5.92 -6.80 0.05
N VAL A 302 5.37 -7.13 1.21
CA VAL A 302 4.24 -6.41 1.80
C VAL A 302 4.73 -5.60 2.98
N HIS A 303 4.57 -4.27 2.89
CA HIS A 303 4.77 -3.38 4.03
C HIS A 303 3.43 -3.15 4.72
N SER A 304 3.32 -3.58 5.97
CA SER A 304 2.13 -3.43 6.80
C SER A 304 2.44 -2.48 7.95
N ARG A 305 1.65 -1.41 8.06
CA ARG A 305 1.73 -0.50 9.20
C ARG A 305 0.36 -0.40 9.86
N MET A 306 0.34 -0.50 11.17
CA MET A 306 -0.89 -0.39 11.95
C MET A 306 -0.78 0.71 12.98
N ARG A 307 -1.87 1.46 13.11
CA ARG A 307 -2.09 2.48 14.11
C ARG A 307 -3.36 2.22 14.86
N VAL A 308 -3.37 2.58 16.10
CA VAL A 308 -4.53 2.43 16.97
C VAL A 308 -4.85 3.74 17.69
N ARG A 309 -6.07 3.82 18.17
CA ARG A 309 -6.48 4.91 19.08
C ARG A 309 -5.65 4.86 20.35
N PRO A 310 -5.32 6.02 20.97
CA PRO A 310 -4.59 6.07 22.24
C PRO A 310 -5.23 5.18 23.32
N GLU A 311 -6.54 5.09 23.37
CA GLU A 311 -7.29 4.29 24.35
C GLU A 311 -7.13 2.77 24.14
N ALA A 312 -6.63 2.36 22.98
CA ALA A 312 -6.37 0.95 22.66
C ALA A 312 -4.90 0.54 22.87
N LEU A 313 -4.04 1.48 23.32
CA LEU A 313 -2.60 1.23 23.45
C LEU A 313 -2.26 0.12 24.46
N ASP A 314 -2.98 0.04 25.58
CA ASP A 314 -2.73 -0.98 26.62
C ASP A 314 -2.81 -2.43 26.11
N ARG A 315 -3.47 -2.62 24.94
CA ARG A 315 -3.61 -3.92 24.29
C ARG A 315 -2.61 -4.16 23.17
N ALA A 316 -1.93 -3.09 22.75
CA ALA A 316 -0.99 -3.14 21.62
C ALA A 316 0.44 -3.51 22.02
N GLY A 317 0.67 -3.81 23.30
CA GLY A 317 2.00 -4.08 23.85
C GLY A 317 2.65 -2.87 24.51
N GLY A 318 3.96 -2.92 24.71
CA GLY A 318 4.75 -1.94 25.46
C GLY A 318 4.60 -0.47 25.01
N PRO A 319 5.14 0.48 25.79
CA PRO A 319 4.90 1.92 25.60
C PRO A 319 5.50 2.48 24.32
N ASP A 320 6.59 1.90 23.83
CA ASP A 320 7.37 2.46 22.74
C ASP A 320 7.57 1.44 21.60
N MET A 321 7.70 1.96 20.36
CA MET A 321 8.07 1.17 19.20
C MET A 321 9.54 0.77 19.28
N ALA A 322 9.83 -0.53 19.18
CA ALA A 322 11.18 -1.07 19.13
C ALA A 322 11.40 -1.96 17.89
N GLU A 323 12.65 -2.08 17.45
CA GLU A 323 13.02 -3.09 16.45
C GLU A 323 12.93 -4.48 17.09
N ILE A 324 12.34 -5.41 16.36
CA ILE A 324 12.19 -6.81 16.79
C ILE A 324 13.32 -7.61 16.12
N GLU A 325 14.26 -8.10 16.92
CA GLU A 325 15.48 -8.75 16.42
C GLU A 325 15.25 -10.19 15.98
N THR A 326 14.37 -10.93 16.69
CA THR A 326 14.07 -12.32 16.35
C THR A 326 12.87 -12.39 15.42
N LEU A 327 13.14 -12.57 14.14
CA LEU A 327 12.12 -12.53 13.09
C LEU A 327 11.88 -13.93 12.50
N PRO A 328 10.62 -14.31 12.25
CA PRO A 328 10.31 -15.47 11.42
C PRO A 328 10.88 -15.31 9.99
N PRO A 329 11.14 -16.41 9.27
CA PRO A 329 11.82 -16.37 7.97
C PRO A 329 11.15 -15.51 6.88
N TYR A 330 9.85 -15.30 6.98
CA TYR A 330 9.05 -14.49 6.04
C TYR A 330 8.97 -13.01 6.43
N VAL A 331 9.42 -12.64 7.64
CA VAL A 331 9.51 -11.24 8.09
C VAL A 331 10.91 -10.74 7.88
N ILE A 332 11.06 -9.70 7.05
CA ILE A 332 12.37 -9.12 6.74
C ILE A 332 12.70 -7.91 7.62
N ARG A 333 11.70 -7.29 8.22
CA ARG A 333 11.82 -6.20 9.18
C ARG A 333 10.55 -6.11 10.01
N ALA A 334 10.69 -5.90 11.30
CA ALA A 334 9.58 -5.58 12.17
C ALA A 334 9.97 -4.55 13.23
N ARG A 335 9.12 -3.54 13.36
CA ARG A 335 9.08 -2.64 14.50
C ARG A 335 7.71 -2.73 15.13
N GLY A 336 7.64 -2.78 16.43
CA GLY A 336 6.36 -2.88 17.11
C GLY A 336 6.50 -2.61 18.59
N ARG A 337 5.36 -2.54 19.24
CA ARG A 337 5.26 -2.59 20.70
C ARG A 337 5.39 -4.05 21.08
N ILE A 338 6.50 -4.37 21.74
CA ILE A 338 6.82 -5.74 22.11
C ILE A 338 5.85 -6.18 23.21
N PRO A 339 5.03 -7.22 23.00
CA PRO A 339 4.20 -7.76 24.07
C PRO A 339 5.08 -8.32 25.20
N GLU A 340 4.60 -8.29 26.44
CA GLU A 340 5.31 -8.86 27.60
C GLU A 340 5.62 -10.37 27.41
N GLU A 341 4.73 -11.07 26.69
CA GLU A 341 4.92 -12.49 26.29
C GLU A 341 4.87 -12.58 24.75
N PRO A 342 6.03 -12.67 24.08
CA PRO A 342 6.07 -12.88 22.64
C PRO A 342 5.46 -14.24 22.27
N ILE A 343 4.68 -14.25 21.17
CA ILE A 343 4.13 -15.50 20.63
C ILE A 343 5.26 -16.31 19.99
N ASP A 344 5.56 -17.48 20.58
CA ASP A 344 6.50 -18.43 19.96
C ASP A 344 5.79 -19.19 18.83
N LEU A 345 6.21 -18.92 17.60
CA LEU A 345 5.69 -19.56 16.39
C LEU A 345 6.60 -20.68 15.89
N THR A 346 7.62 -21.08 16.66
CA THR A 346 8.59 -22.12 16.26
C THR A 346 7.89 -23.44 16.02
N GLY A 347 7.98 -23.95 14.80
CA GLY A 347 7.40 -25.25 14.42
C GLY A 347 5.88 -25.26 14.24
N ILE A 348 5.21 -24.11 14.35
CA ILE A 348 3.77 -24.01 14.08
C ILE A 348 3.57 -23.91 12.57
N HIS A 349 2.74 -24.80 12.01
CA HIS A 349 2.34 -24.70 10.61
C HIS A 349 1.51 -23.42 10.39
N PRO A 350 1.74 -22.62 9.32
CA PRO A 350 1.03 -21.37 9.08
C PRO A 350 -0.50 -21.45 9.21
N LEU A 351 -1.12 -22.50 8.68
CA LEU A 351 -2.57 -22.76 8.80
C LEU A 351 -3.06 -23.14 10.22
N LYS A 352 -2.19 -23.17 11.20
CA LYS A 352 -2.49 -23.43 12.62
C LYS A 352 -1.96 -22.31 13.51
N SER A 353 -1.53 -21.22 12.92
CA SER A 353 -0.96 -20.08 13.65
C SER A 353 -2.02 -19.16 14.24
N ASP A 354 -3.26 -19.25 13.75
CA ASP A 354 -4.35 -18.32 14.05
C ASP A 354 -4.00 -16.84 13.73
N LEU A 355 -3.02 -16.65 12.82
CA LEU A 355 -2.55 -15.35 12.36
C LEU A 355 -2.86 -15.16 10.89
N VAL A 356 -3.77 -14.22 10.58
CA VAL A 356 -4.25 -13.91 9.23
C VAL A 356 -3.10 -13.82 8.22
N MET A 357 -2.07 -13.03 8.52
CA MET A 357 -0.95 -12.84 7.59
C MET A 357 -0.19 -14.12 7.26
N LEU A 358 -0.04 -15.04 8.21
CA LEU A 358 0.69 -16.31 7.96
C LEU A 358 -0.12 -17.26 7.11
N GLU A 359 -1.42 -17.32 7.38
CA GLU A 359 -2.36 -18.13 6.61
C GLU A 359 -2.38 -17.64 5.15
N ASP A 360 -2.45 -16.31 4.93
CA ASP A 360 -2.45 -15.69 3.60
C ASP A 360 -1.12 -15.86 2.86
N ILE A 361 0.02 -15.65 3.53
CA ILE A 361 1.35 -15.88 2.93
C ILE A 361 1.45 -17.32 2.42
N TYR A 362 1.07 -18.30 3.27
CA TYR A 362 1.09 -19.70 2.89
C TYR A 362 0.19 -19.99 1.68
N ALA A 363 -1.01 -19.44 1.65
CA ALA A 363 -1.95 -19.61 0.53
C ALA A 363 -1.39 -18.98 -0.76
N CYS A 364 -0.87 -17.76 -0.71
CA CYS A 364 -0.29 -17.08 -1.86
C CYS A 364 0.91 -17.84 -2.43
N GLU A 365 1.81 -18.33 -1.58
CA GLU A 365 2.98 -19.10 -2.01
C GLU A 365 2.57 -20.46 -2.60
N ALA A 366 1.55 -21.12 -2.06
CA ALA A 366 1.02 -22.35 -2.62
C ALA A 366 0.37 -22.15 -3.99
N VAL A 367 -0.35 -21.04 -4.20
CA VAL A 367 -0.91 -20.67 -5.52
C VAL A 367 0.22 -20.43 -6.51
N GLN A 368 1.25 -19.67 -6.14
CA GLN A 368 2.40 -19.43 -7.03
C GLN A 368 3.07 -20.73 -7.46
N GLN A 369 3.34 -21.64 -6.53
CA GLN A 369 3.93 -22.95 -6.84
C GLN A 369 3.06 -23.77 -7.78
N GLY A 370 1.74 -23.74 -7.58
CA GLY A 370 0.79 -24.40 -8.48
C GLY A 370 0.84 -23.84 -9.90
N LEU A 371 0.85 -22.51 -10.04
CA LEU A 371 0.93 -21.86 -11.35
C LEU A 371 2.27 -22.12 -12.06
N GLU A 372 3.37 -22.21 -11.34
CA GLU A 372 4.70 -22.52 -11.88
C GLU A 372 4.87 -24.00 -12.29
N SER A 373 4.04 -24.89 -11.79
CA SER A 373 4.14 -26.33 -12.07
C SER A 373 3.89 -26.70 -13.55
N GLY A 374 3.29 -25.80 -14.31
CA GLY A 374 2.86 -26.06 -15.70
C GLY A 374 1.60 -26.93 -15.81
N ALA A 375 1.02 -27.35 -14.69
CA ALA A 375 -0.22 -28.12 -14.65
C ALA A 375 -1.46 -27.28 -14.35
N ALA A 376 -1.26 -25.99 -13.98
CA ALA A 376 -2.35 -25.11 -13.66
C ALA A 376 -3.10 -24.62 -14.91
N GLU A 377 -4.40 -24.70 -14.85
CA GLU A 377 -5.32 -24.08 -15.81
C GLU A 377 -6.15 -23.01 -15.11
N ILE A 378 -6.70 -22.09 -15.89
CA ILE A 378 -7.59 -21.05 -15.36
C ILE A 378 -8.87 -21.71 -14.84
N GLY A 379 -9.10 -21.58 -13.53
CA GLY A 379 -10.29 -22.08 -12.86
C GLY A 379 -11.45 -21.07 -12.86
N PRO A 380 -12.67 -21.53 -12.55
CA PRO A 380 -13.81 -20.65 -12.33
C PRO A 380 -13.66 -19.88 -11.00
N LEU A 381 -14.13 -18.62 -10.98
CA LEU A 381 -14.24 -17.83 -9.78
C LEU A 381 -15.64 -17.91 -9.17
N SER A 382 -15.73 -17.90 -7.85
CA SER A 382 -16.97 -17.74 -7.12
C SER A 382 -17.50 -16.30 -7.23
N ARG A 383 -18.77 -16.06 -6.90
CA ARG A 383 -19.32 -14.70 -6.88
C ARG A 383 -18.64 -13.80 -5.84
N TRP A 384 -18.07 -14.35 -4.79
CA TRP A 384 -17.33 -13.60 -3.78
C TRP A 384 -15.94 -13.18 -4.23
N GLU A 385 -15.49 -13.72 -5.37
CA GLU A 385 -14.22 -13.37 -6.04
C GLU A 385 -14.41 -12.37 -7.21
N ALA A 386 -15.63 -11.89 -7.44
CA ALA A 386 -15.89 -10.86 -8.45
C ALA A 386 -14.99 -9.60 -8.34
N PRO A 387 -14.53 -9.16 -7.14
CA PRO A 387 -13.55 -8.10 -7.03
C PRO A 387 -12.22 -8.39 -7.73
N MET A 388 -11.78 -9.67 -7.80
CA MET A 388 -10.59 -10.06 -8.56
C MET A 388 -10.78 -9.74 -10.06
N THR A 389 -11.95 -10.08 -10.62
CA THR A 389 -12.28 -9.74 -12.01
C THR A 389 -12.24 -8.24 -12.25
N PHE A 390 -12.77 -7.45 -11.32
CA PHE A 390 -12.71 -5.99 -11.40
C PHE A 390 -11.26 -5.48 -11.36
N PHE A 391 -10.43 -5.96 -10.44
CA PHE A 391 -9.00 -5.62 -10.35
C PHE A 391 -8.27 -5.98 -11.65
N GLN A 392 -8.45 -7.19 -12.17
CA GLN A 392 -7.82 -7.65 -13.40
C GLN A 392 -8.24 -6.81 -14.61
N ARG A 393 -9.50 -6.35 -14.67
CA ARG A 393 -9.98 -5.43 -15.70
C ARG A 393 -9.24 -4.10 -15.66
N GLN A 394 -9.05 -3.51 -14.45
CA GLN A 394 -8.26 -2.28 -14.31
C GLN A 394 -6.80 -2.46 -14.80
N LEU A 395 -6.20 -3.64 -14.59
CA LEU A 395 -4.88 -3.95 -15.15
C LEU A 395 -4.90 -4.00 -16.67
N LEU A 396 -5.88 -4.66 -17.25
CA LEU A 396 -6.00 -4.83 -18.71
C LEU A 396 -6.34 -3.53 -19.42
N ASP A 397 -7.04 -2.60 -18.77
CA ASP A 397 -7.31 -1.26 -19.31
C ASP A 397 -6.01 -0.44 -19.47
N VAL A 398 -5.03 -0.64 -18.59
CA VAL A 398 -3.70 0.02 -18.69
C VAL A 398 -2.73 -0.80 -19.54
N MET A 399 -2.83 -2.12 -19.48
CA MET A 399 -1.88 -3.04 -20.10
C MET A 399 -2.64 -4.18 -20.82
N PRO A 400 -3.24 -3.91 -21.99
CA PRO A 400 -4.00 -4.92 -22.73
C PRO A 400 -3.17 -6.18 -23.02
N VAL A 401 -3.80 -7.34 -22.98
CA VAL A 401 -3.20 -8.58 -23.50
C VAL A 401 -3.09 -8.41 -25.02
N ALA A 402 -1.89 -8.66 -25.54
CA ALA A 402 -1.61 -8.52 -26.99
C ALA A 402 -2.32 -9.61 -27.81
#